data_949434535e1877c0cf3e059f028f906e
#
_entry.id   949434535e1877c0cf3e059f028f906e
#
_cell.length_a   1.000
_cell.length_b   1.000
_cell.length_c   1.000
_cell.angle_alpha   90.00
_cell.angle_beta   90.00
_cell.angle_gamma   90.00
#
_symmetry.space_group_name_H-M   'P 1'
#
loop_
_entity.id
_entity.type
_entity.pdbx_description
1 polymer ?
#
loop_
_entity_poly.entity_id
_entity_poly.type
_entity_poly.pdbx_seq_one_letter_code
_entity_poly.pdbx_strand_id
1 'polypeptide(L)'
;MVIQKVINNNVISAYDENQQEVVIMGKGIGFKAHTGDAIDESRVEKVFRIENEKLSRQFQEILENIPLEHMQLTSDIITYAKKNLNVQLNQSIYITLTDHINFAIQRQVQGIQLKNALLWEIKKFYHQEYLMGKYAINLLNEKLGTKFSEDEAGFIALHFVNAEYDTTINDTFAMTNMIQGILELVKQEMGIEFDEESLHYERFVTHLKFLAQRLYQHELLKDEEIEFAKLMENKYPGEYECSKHIAEYIEKEYGGQISGEEIMFLAIHIKRVCMTD
;
A
#
# COMPACT_ATOMS: atom_id res chain seq x y z
N MET A 1 8.27 -19.84 26.52
CA MET A 1 9.20 -19.54 25.39
C MET A 1 10.57 -19.21 25.96
N VAL A 2 11.64 -19.45 25.18
CA VAL A 2 13.04 -19.21 25.57
C VAL A 2 13.65 -18.22 24.58
N ILE A 3 14.46 -17.28 25.06
CA ILE A 3 15.11 -16.25 24.25
C ILE A 3 16.10 -16.90 23.29
N GLN A 4 15.93 -16.66 21.99
CA GLN A 4 16.86 -17.10 20.96
C GLN A 4 17.92 -16.03 20.67
N LYS A 5 17.51 -14.77 20.61
CA LYS A 5 18.40 -13.62 20.37
C LYS A 5 17.88 -12.41 21.12
N VAL A 6 18.78 -11.66 21.74
CA VAL A 6 18.49 -10.31 22.24
C VAL A 6 18.84 -9.32 21.14
N ILE A 7 17.81 -8.61 20.62
CA ILE A 7 17.96 -7.63 19.54
C ILE A 7 18.38 -6.29 20.15
N ASN A 8 17.63 -5.83 21.15
CA ASN A 8 17.99 -4.68 21.97
C ASN A 8 17.35 -4.80 23.36
N ASN A 9 17.42 -3.77 24.20
CA ASN A 9 16.86 -3.79 25.55
C ASN A 9 15.34 -4.03 25.62
N ASN A 10 14.62 -3.85 24.52
CA ASN A 10 13.16 -3.88 24.44
C ASN A 10 12.62 -4.89 23.43
N VAL A 11 13.50 -5.57 22.69
CA VAL A 11 13.12 -6.52 21.62
C VAL A 11 14.01 -7.76 21.71
N ILE A 12 13.36 -8.92 21.67
CA ILE A 12 14.03 -10.23 21.63
C ILE A 12 13.40 -11.08 20.52
N SER A 13 14.09 -12.13 20.07
CA SER A 13 13.46 -13.22 19.32
C SER A 13 13.39 -14.49 20.15
N ALA A 14 12.39 -15.33 19.86
CA ALA A 14 12.16 -16.61 20.50
C ALA A 14 11.51 -17.58 19.52
N TYR A 15 11.47 -18.86 19.87
CA TYR A 15 10.62 -19.83 19.17
C TYR A 15 9.29 -20.02 19.92
N ASP A 16 8.19 -19.99 19.17
CA ASP A 16 6.87 -20.32 19.70
C ASP A 16 6.68 -21.85 19.86
N GLU A 17 5.48 -22.26 20.26
CA GLU A 17 5.12 -23.67 20.43
C GLU A 17 5.21 -24.49 19.14
N ASN A 18 5.10 -23.84 17.98
CA ASN A 18 5.20 -24.44 16.65
C ASN A 18 6.62 -24.41 16.08
N GLN A 19 7.62 -24.05 16.87
CA GLN A 19 9.01 -23.87 16.44
C GLN A 19 9.19 -22.78 15.38
N GLN A 20 8.25 -21.81 15.30
CA GLN A 20 8.37 -20.65 14.45
C GLN A 20 9.05 -19.50 15.22
N GLU A 21 10.01 -18.84 14.58
CA GLU A 21 10.65 -17.67 15.18
C GLU A 21 9.65 -16.52 15.28
N VAL A 22 9.54 -15.96 16.49
CA VAL A 22 8.72 -14.79 16.78
C VAL A 22 9.59 -13.67 17.33
N VAL A 23 9.25 -12.43 16.96
CA VAL A 23 9.86 -11.24 17.53
C VAL A 23 8.94 -10.71 18.63
N ILE A 24 9.49 -10.53 19.83
CA ILE A 24 8.75 -10.12 21.02
C ILE A 24 9.24 -8.76 21.46
N MET A 25 8.31 -7.86 21.64
CA MET A 25 8.54 -6.48 22.07
C MET A 25 7.93 -6.26 23.46
N GLY A 26 8.67 -5.52 24.29
CA GLY A 26 8.20 -5.09 25.60
C GLY A 26 9.25 -4.31 26.36
N LYS A 27 8.83 -3.41 27.23
CA LYS A 27 9.72 -2.52 27.97
C LYS A 27 10.71 -3.30 28.83
N GLY A 28 11.99 -3.21 28.51
CA GLY A 28 13.08 -3.85 29.24
C GLY A 28 13.11 -5.39 29.18
N ILE A 29 12.39 -6.00 28.22
CA ILE A 29 12.34 -7.47 28.06
C ILE A 29 13.70 -8.08 27.72
N GLY A 30 14.56 -7.34 26.99
CA GLY A 30 15.92 -7.74 26.65
C GLY A 30 17.00 -7.19 27.60
N PHE A 31 16.61 -6.39 28.60
CA PHE A 31 17.59 -5.78 29.50
C PHE A 31 18.24 -6.81 30.45
N LYS A 32 19.56 -6.97 30.31
CA LYS A 32 20.35 -8.01 31.01
C LYS A 32 19.92 -9.44 30.72
N ALA A 33 19.16 -9.66 29.67
CA ALA A 33 18.75 -10.98 29.24
C ALA A 33 19.80 -11.59 28.28
N HIS A 34 19.87 -12.92 28.25
CA HIS A 34 20.81 -13.69 27.42
C HIS A 34 20.05 -14.76 26.63
N THR A 35 20.65 -15.20 25.54
CA THR A 35 20.16 -16.38 24.82
C THR A 35 20.07 -17.59 25.75
N GLY A 36 18.92 -18.26 25.76
CA GLY A 36 18.63 -19.39 26.65
C GLY A 36 17.83 -19.03 27.89
N ASP A 37 17.69 -17.74 28.24
CA ASP A 37 16.88 -17.31 29.37
C ASP A 37 15.39 -17.52 29.10
N ALA A 38 14.61 -17.80 30.16
CA ALA A 38 13.16 -17.83 30.10
C ALA A 38 12.61 -16.41 29.92
N ILE A 39 11.57 -16.27 29.07
CA ILE A 39 10.96 -14.98 28.83
C ILE A 39 10.08 -14.59 30.04
N ASP A 40 10.28 -13.37 30.50
CA ASP A 40 9.39 -12.73 31.48
C ASP A 40 8.08 -12.31 30.78
N GLU A 41 7.05 -13.16 30.84
CA GLU A 41 5.77 -12.95 30.19
C GLU A 41 5.07 -11.65 30.64
N SER A 42 5.36 -11.18 31.88
CA SER A 42 4.78 -9.93 32.37
C SER A 42 5.25 -8.68 31.60
N ARG A 43 6.38 -8.79 30.92
CA ARG A 43 6.95 -7.71 30.08
C ARG A 43 6.58 -7.82 28.61
N VAL A 44 5.89 -8.87 28.20
CA VAL A 44 5.48 -9.05 26.80
C VAL A 44 4.35 -8.08 26.48
N GLU A 45 4.62 -7.11 25.64
CA GLU A 45 3.61 -6.16 25.14
C GLU A 45 3.06 -6.60 23.79
N LYS A 46 3.92 -7.10 22.90
CA LYS A 46 3.53 -7.55 21.57
C LYS A 46 4.39 -8.68 21.05
N VAL A 47 3.75 -9.60 20.31
CA VAL A 47 4.41 -10.73 19.65
C VAL A 47 4.13 -10.61 18.14
N PHE A 48 5.20 -10.54 17.35
CA PHE A 48 5.14 -10.53 15.89
C PHE A 48 5.48 -11.92 15.36
N ARG A 49 4.55 -12.51 14.62
CA ARG A 49 4.74 -13.76 13.89
C ARG A 49 4.95 -13.42 12.44
N ILE A 50 6.19 -13.50 11.97
CA ILE A 50 6.57 -13.24 10.58
C ILE A 50 6.95 -14.59 9.98
N GLU A 51 6.12 -15.09 9.08
CA GLU A 51 6.28 -16.44 8.52
C GLU A 51 7.51 -16.58 7.61
N ASN A 52 7.94 -15.46 6.99
CA ASN A 52 9.10 -15.43 6.10
C ASN A 52 10.37 -15.11 6.89
N GLU A 53 11.30 -16.06 6.95
CA GLU A 53 12.59 -15.90 7.67
C GLU A 53 13.41 -14.68 7.21
N LYS A 54 13.38 -14.35 5.91
CA LYS A 54 14.08 -13.18 5.38
C LYS A 54 13.47 -11.89 5.93
N LEU A 55 12.14 -11.80 5.92
CA LEU A 55 11.41 -10.66 6.52
C LEU A 55 11.64 -10.58 8.03
N SER A 56 11.65 -11.70 8.73
CA SER A 56 11.94 -11.74 10.17
C SER A 56 13.33 -11.17 10.49
N ARG A 57 14.36 -11.55 9.72
CA ARG A 57 15.71 -11.00 9.88
C ARG A 57 15.78 -9.51 9.56
N GLN A 58 15.18 -9.07 8.47
CA GLN A 58 15.12 -7.63 8.13
C GLN A 58 14.41 -6.83 9.21
N PHE A 59 13.32 -7.36 9.78
CA PHE A 59 12.61 -6.72 10.88
C PHE A 59 13.49 -6.59 12.12
N GLN A 60 14.22 -7.65 12.49
CA GLN A 60 15.15 -7.62 13.61
C GLN A 60 16.25 -6.56 13.41
N GLU A 61 16.84 -6.47 12.21
CA GLU A 61 17.89 -5.49 11.88
C GLU A 61 17.39 -4.05 12.02
N ILE A 62 16.18 -3.77 11.52
CA ILE A 62 15.57 -2.44 11.65
C ILE A 62 15.32 -2.11 13.12
N LEU A 63 14.81 -3.06 13.90
CA LEU A 63 14.47 -2.85 15.29
C LEU A 63 15.70 -2.65 16.21
N GLU A 64 16.92 -2.99 15.79
CA GLU A 64 18.14 -2.76 16.56
C GLU A 64 18.33 -1.27 16.95
N ASN A 65 17.94 -0.36 16.07
CA ASN A 65 18.22 1.07 16.17
C ASN A 65 16.98 1.97 16.32
N ILE A 66 15.78 1.39 16.34
CA ILE A 66 14.53 2.16 16.44
C ILE A 66 14.06 2.25 17.89
N PRO A 67 13.69 3.46 18.38
CA PRO A 67 13.12 3.61 19.71
C PRO A 67 11.85 2.77 19.92
N LEU A 68 11.70 2.18 21.10
CA LEU A 68 10.53 1.35 21.44
C LEU A 68 9.20 2.09 21.20
N GLU A 69 9.13 3.36 21.53
CA GLU A 69 7.93 4.19 21.36
C GLU A 69 7.50 4.30 19.88
N HIS A 70 8.46 4.44 18.94
CA HIS A 70 8.15 4.47 17.51
C HIS A 70 7.59 3.12 17.04
N MET A 71 8.16 2.01 17.52
CA MET A 71 7.68 0.66 17.21
C MET A 71 6.26 0.43 17.73
N GLN A 72 5.98 0.83 18.99
CA GLN A 72 4.67 0.70 19.60
C GLN A 72 3.62 1.48 18.81
N LEU A 73 3.89 2.76 18.52
CA LEU A 73 2.98 3.62 17.75
C LEU A 73 2.72 3.06 16.36
N THR A 74 3.77 2.62 15.64
CA THR A 74 3.59 1.98 14.33
C THR A 74 2.73 0.73 14.42
N SER A 75 2.96 -0.09 15.43
CA SER A 75 2.18 -1.30 15.65
C SER A 75 0.71 -1.02 15.96
N ASP A 76 0.42 0.05 16.70
CA ASP A 76 -0.94 0.50 16.98
C ASP A 76 -1.63 1.02 15.72
N ILE A 77 -0.90 1.79 14.89
CA ILE A 77 -1.37 2.27 13.59
C ILE A 77 -1.74 1.09 12.68
N ILE A 78 -0.85 0.09 12.54
CA ILE A 78 -1.11 -1.10 11.72
C ILE A 78 -2.29 -1.90 12.27
N THR A 79 -2.39 -2.02 13.60
CA THR A 79 -3.51 -2.74 14.25
C THR A 79 -4.84 -2.03 14.00
N TYR A 80 -4.85 -0.71 14.03
CA TYR A 80 -6.02 0.10 13.69
C TYR A 80 -6.41 -0.08 12.22
N ALA A 81 -5.43 0.01 11.30
CA ALA A 81 -5.67 -0.17 9.88
C ALA A 81 -6.24 -1.57 9.56
N LYS A 82 -5.70 -2.64 10.13
CA LYS A 82 -6.22 -4.02 9.97
C LYS A 82 -7.67 -4.20 10.42
N LYS A 83 -8.16 -3.36 11.33
CA LYS A 83 -9.55 -3.40 11.79
C LYS A 83 -10.50 -2.59 10.93
N ASN A 84 -9.98 -1.59 10.21
CA ASN A 84 -10.81 -0.62 9.49
C ASN A 84 -10.71 -0.76 7.96
N LEU A 85 -9.60 -1.29 7.44
CA LEU A 85 -9.49 -1.69 6.04
C LEU A 85 -9.98 -3.13 5.90
N ASN A 86 -10.92 -3.36 4.99
CA ASN A 86 -11.45 -4.71 4.70
C ASN A 86 -10.53 -5.47 3.73
N VAL A 87 -9.22 -5.38 3.93
CA VAL A 87 -8.18 -5.98 3.07
C VAL A 87 -7.14 -6.69 3.89
N GLN A 88 -6.43 -7.62 3.28
CA GLN A 88 -5.27 -8.25 3.89
C GLN A 88 -4.03 -7.41 3.62
N LEU A 89 -3.28 -7.08 4.66
CA LEU A 89 -2.03 -6.36 4.56
C LEU A 89 -0.87 -7.36 4.67
N ASN A 90 0.03 -7.32 3.68
CA ASN A 90 1.27 -8.09 3.71
C ASN A 90 2.09 -7.77 4.96
N GLN A 91 2.74 -8.77 5.52
CA GLN A 91 3.53 -8.63 6.75
C GLN A 91 4.72 -7.68 6.62
N SER A 92 5.18 -7.41 5.40
CA SER A 92 6.25 -6.43 5.12
C SER A 92 5.92 -5.03 5.64
N ILE A 93 4.64 -4.70 5.85
CA ILE A 93 4.21 -3.40 6.39
C ILE A 93 4.82 -3.10 7.78
N TYR A 94 5.04 -4.11 8.61
CA TYR A 94 5.69 -3.91 9.91
C TYR A 94 7.13 -3.40 9.76
N ILE A 95 7.81 -3.77 8.68
CA ILE A 95 9.15 -3.32 8.35
C ILE A 95 9.09 -1.93 7.72
N THR A 96 8.38 -1.83 6.59
CA THR A 96 8.39 -0.65 5.73
C THR A 96 7.78 0.58 6.40
N LEU A 97 6.69 0.40 7.16
CA LEU A 97 6.05 1.52 7.85
C LEU A 97 6.81 1.91 9.13
N THR A 98 7.42 0.96 9.85
CA THR A 98 8.24 1.27 11.04
C THR A 98 9.46 2.09 10.64
N ASP A 99 10.16 1.69 9.58
CA ASP A 99 11.30 2.42 9.03
C ASP A 99 10.88 3.82 8.56
N HIS A 100 9.80 3.91 7.81
CA HIS A 100 9.27 5.18 7.31
C HIS A 100 8.92 6.15 8.45
N ILE A 101 8.15 5.71 9.45
CA ILE A 101 7.75 6.56 10.59
C ILE A 101 8.96 7.03 11.37
N ASN A 102 9.92 6.13 11.64
CA ASN A 102 11.16 6.49 12.33
C ASN A 102 11.94 7.56 11.55
N PHE A 103 12.07 7.39 10.23
CA PHE A 103 12.74 8.35 9.36
C PHE A 103 11.99 9.68 9.27
N ALA A 104 10.66 9.64 9.20
CA ALA A 104 9.81 10.85 9.19
C ALA A 104 9.98 11.67 10.47
N ILE A 105 10.01 11.01 11.63
CA ILE A 105 10.26 11.67 12.92
C ILE A 105 11.65 12.33 12.93
N GLN A 106 12.69 11.63 12.46
CA GLN A 106 14.05 12.18 12.38
C GLN A 106 14.12 13.41 11.47
N ARG A 107 13.47 13.37 10.29
CA ARG A 107 13.37 14.52 9.38
C ARG A 107 12.69 15.69 10.03
N GLN A 108 11.60 15.44 10.75
CA GLN A 108 10.87 16.53 11.43
C GLN A 108 11.71 17.21 12.51
N VAL A 109 12.49 16.46 13.29
CA VAL A 109 13.45 17.04 14.26
C VAL A 109 14.48 17.94 13.56
N GLN A 110 14.85 17.61 12.32
CA GLN A 110 15.76 18.42 11.48
C GLN A 110 15.04 19.58 10.78
N GLY A 111 13.73 19.76 10.94
CA GLY A 111 12.94 20.78 10.26
C GLY A 111 12.69 20.51 8.77
N ILE A 112 12.94 19.29 8.30
CA ILE A 112 12.76 18.91 6.90
C ILE A 112 11.32 18.43 6.69
N GLN A 113 10.59 19.11 5.81
CA GLN A 113 9.26 18.71 5.36
C GLN A 113 9.32 18.27 3.89
N LEU A 114 8.76 17.11 3.59
CA LEU A 114 8.61 16.64 2.22
C LEU A 114 7.20 16.94 1.71
N LYS A 115 7.13 17.34 0.44
CA LYS A 115 5.85 17.46 -0.27
C LYS A 115 5.54 16.16 -1.00
N ASN A 116 4.29 15.74 -0.91
CA ASN A 116 3.80 14.58 -1.64
C ASN A 116 3.17 15.06 -2.96
N ALA A 117 3.88 14.83 -4.06
CA ALA A 117 3.44 15.27 -5.39
C ALA A 117 2.14 14.59 -5.85
N LEU A 118 1.80 13.44 -5.26
CA LEU A 118 0.60 12.65 -5.58
C LEU A 118 -0.47 12.76 -4.48
N LEU A 119 -0.39 13.77 -3.60
CA LEU A 119 -1.32 13.85 -2.46
C LEU A 119 -2.79 13.91 -2.91
N TRP A 120 -3.07 14.61 -4.01
CA TRP A 120 -4.43 14.73 -4.53
C TRP A 120 -4.93 13.38 -5.07
N GLU A 121 -4.11 12.70 -5.88
CA GLU A 121 -4.39 11.38 -6.44
C GLU A 121 -4.58 10.32 -5.35
N ILE A 122 -3.73 10.36 -4.32
CA ILE A 122 -3.83 9.46 -3.17
C ILE A 122 -5.16 9.67 -2.43
N LYS A 123 -5.53 10.91 -2.18
CA LYS A 123 -6.83 11.24 -1.54
C LYS A 123 -8.01 10.72 -2.35
N LYS A 124 -7.88 10.78 -3.68
CA LYS A 124 -8.94 10.41 -4.61
C LYS A 124 -9.00 8.91 -4.86
N PHE A 125 -7.86 8.28 -5.15
CA PHE A 125 -7.82 6.88 -5.56
C PHE A 125 -7.74 5.92 -4.37
N TYR A 126 -7.08 6.32 -3.28
CA TYR A 126 -6.82 5.49 -2.10
C TYR A 126 -7.39 6.14 -0.83
N HIS A 127 -8.68 6.51 -0.92
CA HIS A 127 -9.34 7.29 0.14
C HIS A 127 -9.30 6.60 1.50
N GLN A 128 -9.54 5.29 1.56
CA GLN A 128 -9.57 4.53 2.81
C GLN A 128 -8.16 4.45 3.43
N GLU A 129 -7.15 4.20 2.64
CA GLU A 129 -5.76 4.15 3.07
C GLU A 129 -5.28 5.55 3.49
N TYR A 130 -5.74 6.61 2.80
CA TYR A 130 -5.47 7.99 3.22
C TYR A 130 -6.10 8.32 4.58
N LEU A 131 -7.31 7.83 4.89
CA LEU A 131 -7.90 7.97 6.22
C LEU A 131 -7.05 7.27 7.29
N MET A 132 -6.43 6.13 6.98
CA MET A 132 -5.47 5.48 7.89
C MET A 132 -4.21 6.33 8.07
N GLY A 133 -3.71 6.94 7.00
CA GLY A 133 -2.61 7.91 7.07
C GLY A 133 -2.96 9.12 7.94
N LYS A 134 -4.16 9.66 7.82
CA LYS A 134 -4.68 10.75 8.70
C LYS A 134 -4.73 10.33 10.16
N TYR A 135 -5.24 9.14 10.44
CA TYR A 135 -5.23 8.58 11.79
C TYR A 135 -3.80 8.49 12.33
N ALA A 136 -2.87 7.97 11.51
CA ALA A 136 -1.48 7.81 11.90
C ALA A 136 -0.82 9.13 12.28
N ILE A 137 -0.92 10.16 11.45
CA ILE A 137 -0.30 11.47 11.76
C ILE A 137 -0.94 12.13 12.99
N ASN A 138 -2.25 11.97 13.20
CA ASN A 138 -2.92 12.49 14.39
C ASN A 138 -2.40 11.80 15.66
N LEU A 139 -2.26 10.47 15.65
CA LEU A 139 -1.71 9.71 16.76
C LEU A 139 -0.25 10.11 17.06
N LEU A 140 0.59 10.21 16.03
CA LEU A 140 1.99 10.61 16.16
C LEU A 140 2.12 12.04 16.67
N ASN A 141 1.31 12.98 16.17
CA ASN A 141 1.30 14.36 16.61
C ASN A 141 0.89 14.48 18.09
N GLU A 142 -0.12 13.70 18.51
CA GLU A 142 -0.58 13.67 19.90
C GLU A 142 0.46 13.08 20.85
N LYS A 143 1.06 11.93 20.49
CA LYS A 143 1.94 11.16 21.40
C LYS A 143 3.36 11.71 21.47
N LEU A 144 3.89 12.17 20.32
CA LEU A 144 5.29 12.60 20.20
C LEU A 144 5.44 14.13 20.10
N GLY A 145 4.33 14.89 20.06
CA GLY A 145 4.37 16.35 19.88
C GLY A 145 4.88 16.76 18.50
N THR A 146 4.83 15.86 17.52
CA THR A 146 5.19 16.15 16.13
C THR A 146 4.17 17.07 15.45
N LYS A 147 4.48 17.56 14.25
CA LYS A 147 3.58 18.42 13.44
C LYS A 147 3.56 17.93 12.01
N PHE A 148 3.26 16.66 11.82
CA PHE A 148 3.12 16.08 10.49
C PHE A 148 1.96 16.69 9.74
N SER A 149 2.22 17.03 8.46
CA SER A 149 1.23 17.56 7.52
C SER A 149 0.45 16.43 6.82
N GLU A 150 -0.52 16.81 6.01
CA GLU A 150 -1.25 15.87 5.16
C GLU A 150 -0.38 15.18 4.10
N ASP A 151 0.74 15.80 3.71
CA ASP A 151 1.73 15.15 2.84
C ASP A 151 2.25 13.84 3.46
N GLU A 152 2.53 13.85 4.77
CA GLU A 152 2.98 12.66 5.49
C GLU A 152 1.86 11.60 5.60
N ALA A 153 0.60 12.03 5.79
CA ALA A 153 -0.54 11.11 5.73
C ALA A 153 -0.63 10.41 4.37
N GLY A 154 -0.35 11.12 3.28
CA GLY A 154 -0.27 10.55 1.94
C GLY A 154 0.86 9.52 1.79
N PHE A 155 2.05 9.80 2.31
CA PHE A 155 3.15 8.82 2.28
C PHE A 155 2.82 7.57 3.09
N ILE A 156 2.24 7.73 4.29
CA ILE A 156 1.80 6.60 5.12
C ILE A 156 0.70 5.80 4.41
N ALA A 157 -0.25 6.46 3.73
CA ALA A 157 -1.28 5.79 2.93
C ALA A 157 -0.69 4.87 1.87
N LEU A 158 0.36 5.31 1.17
CA LEU A 158 1.05 4.48 0.16
C LEU A 158 1.68 3.21 0.76
N HIS A 159 2.13 3.25 2.01
CA HIS A 159 2.59 2.02 2.68
C HIS A 159 1.47 1.01 2.90
N PHE A 160 0.25 1.47 3.16
CA PHE A 160 -0.92 0.58 3.23
C PHE A 160 -1.27 0.02 1.85
N VAL A 161 -1.29 0.86 0.82
CA VAL A 161 -1.50 0.42 -0.57
C VAL A 161 -0.46 -0.62 -0.99
N ASN A 162 0.83 -0.39 -0.71
CA ASN A 162 1.89 -1.36 -1.00
C ASN A 162 1.65 -2.71 -0.32
N ALA A 163 1.21 -2.67 0.95
CA ALA A 163 0.96 -3.90 1.69
C ALA A 163 -0.31 -4.63 1.25
N GLU A 164 -1.29 -3.92 0.72
CA GLU A 164 -2.51 -4.47 0.14
C GLU A 164 -2.23 -5.16 -1.21
N TYR A 165 -1.50 -4.49 -2.09
CA TYR A 165 -1.25 -4.97 -3.45
C TYR A 165 0.04 -5.79 -3.60
N ASP A 166 0.78 -6.00 -2.51
CA ASP A 166 2.10 -6.67 -2.49
C ASP A 166 3.09 -6.08 -3.50
N THR A 167 3.17 -4.74 -3.52
CA THR A 167 3.99 -3.94 -4.43
C THR A 167 5.08 -3.17 -3.69
N THR A 168 5.98 -2.52 -4.43
CA THR A 168 6.94 -1.56 -3.85
C THR A 168 6.37 -0.14 -3.89
N ILE A 169 6.96 0.77 -3.12
CA ILE A 169 6.54 2.18 -3.12
C ILE A 169 6.70 2.83 -4.49
N ASN A 170 7.77 2.46 -5.23
CA ASN A 170 8.00 2.96 -6.58
C ASN A 170 6.93 2.47 -7.55
N ASP A 171 6.53 1.20 -7.45
CA ASP A 171 5.46 0.63 -8.27
C ASP A 171 4.14 1.34 -7.99
N THR A 172 3.82 1.58 -6.72
CA THR A 172 2.57 2.29 -6.35
C THR A 172 2.56 3.73 -6.86
N PHE A 173 3.69 4.43 -6.84
CA PHE A 173 3.80 5.74 -7.47
C PHE A 173 3.57 5.65 -8.99
N ALA A 174 4.18 4.69 -9.66
CA ALA A 174 4.01 4.49 -11.10
C ALA A 174 2.57 4.07 -11.46
N MET A 175 1.96 3.18 -10.67
CA MET A 175 0.55 2.79 -10.82
C MET A 175 -0.38 4.00 -10.67
N THR A 176 -0.15 4.86 -9.68
CA THR A 176 -0.97 6.06 -9.45
C THR A 176 -0.87 7.03 -10.63
N ASN A 177 0.34 7.28 -11.13
CA ASN A 177 0.56 8.11 -12.31
C ASN A 177 -0.09 7.51 -13.57
N MET A 178 -0.03 6.18 -13.74
CA MET A 178 -0.67 5.49 -14.86
C MET A 178 -2.19 5.66 -14.82
N ILE A 179 -2.81 5.47 -13.65
CA ILE A 179 -4.27 5.67 -13.48
C ILE A 179 -4.65 7.11 -13.86
N GLN A 180 -3.91 8.10 -13.36
CA GLN A 180 -4.14 9.50 -13.67
C GLN A 180 -4.03 9.77 -15.19
N GLY A 181 -2.96 9.29 -15.83
CA GLY A 181 -2.75 9.47 -17.26
C GLY A 181 -3.85 8.83 -18.12
N ILE A 182 -4.34 7.64 -17.71
CA ILE A 182 -5.47 6.99 -18.39
C ILE A 182 -6.75 7.82 -18.24
N LEU A 183 -7.05 8.32 -17.05
CA LEU A 183 -8.24 9.17 -16.85
C LEU A 183 -8.19 10.45 -17.68
N GLU A 184 -7.01 11.09 -17.76
CA GLU A 184 -6.79 12.27 -18.60
C GLU A 184 -6.99 11.97 -20.09
N LEU A 185 -6.46 10.83 -20.56
CA LEU A 185 -6.63 10.39 -21.95
C LEU A 185 -8.11 10.17 -22.28
N VAL A 186 -8.84 9.45 -21.45
CA VAL A 186 -10.29 9.22 -21.63
C VAL A 186 -11.05 10.54 -21.63
N LYS A 187 -10.76 11.44 -20.70
CA LYS A 187 -11.39 12.77 -20.63
C LYS A 187 -11.18 13.56 -21.93
N GLN A 188 -9.97 13.57 -22.45
CA GLN A 188 -9.63 14.29 -23.69
C GLN A 188 -10.28 13.68 -24.92
N GLU A 189 -10.20 12.36 -25.11
CA GLU A 189 -10.70 11.69 -26.30
C GLU A 189 -12.21 11.63 -26.36
N MET A 190 -12.86 11.37 -25.21
CA MET A 190 -14.32 11.29 -25.16
C MET A 190 -14.97 12.66 -24.98
N GLY A 191 -14.19 13.73 -24.73
CA GLY A 191 -14.70 15.08 -24.54
C GLY A 191 -15.62 15.23 -23.33
N ILE A 192 -15.36 14.51 -22.25
CA ILE A 192 -16.19 14.46 -21.06
C ILE A 192 -15.49 15.06 -19.85
N GLU A 193 -16.28 15.52 -18.86
CA GLU A 193 -15.86 15.68 -17.48
C GLU A 193 -16.45 14.53 -16.67
N PHE A 194 -15.63 13.93 -15.81
CA PHE A 194 -16.11 12.84 -14.95
C PHE A 194 -17.00 13.38 -13.83
N ASP A 195 -18.11 12.72 -13.61
CA ASP A 195 -18.80 12.80 -12.32
C ASP A 195 -18.10 11.87 -11.33
N GLU A 196 -17.22 12.45 -10.52
CA GLU A 196 -16.36 11.72 -9.58
C GLU A 196 -17.12 11.09 -8.41
N GLU A 197 -18.35 11.55 -8.15
CA GLU A 197 -19.25 11.00 -7.14
C GLU A 197 -20.08 9.82 -7.69
N SER A 198 -20.04 9.59 -9.02
CA SER A 198 -20.81 8.53 -9.64
C SER A 198 -20.25 7.14 -9.37
N LEU A 199 -21.15 6.17 -9.22
CA LEU A 199 -20.78 4.76 -9.08
C LEU A 199 -20.02 4.22 -10.33
N HIS A 200 -20.28 4.79 -11.50
CA HIS A 200 -19.58 4.42 -12.72
C HIS A 200 -18.12 4.85 -12.71
N TYR A 201 -17.83 6.05 -12.22
CA TYR A 201 -16.47 6.52 -12.05
C TYR A 201 -15.71 5.70 -11.00
N GLU A 202 -16.32 5.46 -9.83
CA GLU A 202 -15.73 4.64 -8.77
C GLU A 202 -15.34 3.23 -9.28
N ARG A 203 -16.23 2.59 -10.05
CA ARG A 203 -15.97 1.27 -10.65
C ARG A 203 -14.88 1.32 -11.71
N PHE A 204 -14.82 2.40 -12.50
CA PHE A 204 -13.77 2.57 -13.49
C PHE A 204 -12.39 2.72 -12.82
N VAL A 205 -12.26 3.60 -11.83
CA VAL A 205 -11.02 3.75 -11.05
C VAL A 205 -10.61 2.43 -10.38
N THR A 206 -11.57 1.70 -9.82
CA THR A 206 -11.32 0.38 -9.23
C THR A 206 -10.78 -0.61 -10.28
N HIS A 207 -11.35 -0.65 -11.49
CA HIS A 207 -10.83 -1.48 -12.57
C HIS A 207 -9.41 -1.07 -12.96
N LEU A 208 -9.12 0.23 -13.08
CA LEU A 208 -7.77 0.73 -13.38
C LEU A 208 -6.74 0.33 -12.32
N LYS A 209 -7.11 0.33 -11.04
CA LYS A 209 -6.22 -0.15 -9.96
C LYS A 209 -5.85 -1.63 -10.16
N PHE A 210 -6.85 -2.48 -10.44
CA PHE A 210 -6.61 -3.90 -10.69
C PHE A 210 -5.81 -4.16 -11.96
N LEU A 211 -6.07 -3.39 -13.04
CA LEU A 211 -5.27 -3.44 -14.25
C LEU A 211 -3.81 -3.09 -13.96
N ALA A 212 -3.57 -1.98 -13.26
CA ALA A 212 -2.23 -1.56 -12.88
C ALA A 212 -1.53 -2.63 -12.02
N GLN A 213 -2.22 -3.20 -11.03
CA GLN A 213 -1.69 -4.28 -10.21
C GLN A 213 -1.26 -5.49 -11.05
N ARG A 214 -2.14 -5.98 -11.94
CA ARG A 214 -1.84 -7.13 -12.82
C ARG A 214 -0.64 -6.87 -13.74
N LEU A 215 -0.52 -5.64 -14.26
CA LEU A 215 0.64 -5.24 -15.06
C LEU A 215 1.95 -5.37 -14.28
N TYR A 216 2.00 -4.87 -13.07
CA TYR A 216 3.22 -4.92 -12.23
C TYR A 216 3.51 -6.31 -11.67
N GLN A 217 2.48 -7.15 -11.48
CA GLN A 217 2.64 -8.54 -11.07
C GLN A 217 2.87 -9.50 -12.25
N HIS A 218 2.81 -9.02 -13.51
CA HIS A 218 2.87 -9.83 -14.73
C HIS A 218 1.79 -10.93 -14.80
N GLU A 219 0.60 -10.63 -14.26
CA GLU A 219 -0.55 -11.55 -14.17
C GLU A 219 -1.73 -11.08 -15.02
N LEU A 220 -1.47 -10.72 -16.28
CA LEU A 220 -2.51 -10.22 -17.19
C LEU A 220 -3.55 -11.29 -17.54
N LEU A 221 -4.77 -10.84 -17.82
CA LEU A 221 -5.85 -11.69 -18.33
C LEU A 221 -5.44 -12.33 -19.66
N LYS A 222 -5.91 -13.56 -19.88
CA LYS A 222 -5.67 -14.28 -21.15
C LYS A 222 -6.78 -13.93 -22.14
N ASP A 223 -6.43 -13.91 -23.43
CA ASP A 223 -7.40 -13.65 -24.51
C ASP A 223 -8.31 -14.88 -24.73
N GLU A 224 -9.42 -14.94 -24.00
CA GLU A 224 -10.38 -16.06 -24.09
C GLU A 224 -11.67 -15.68 -24.88
N GLU A 225 -12.06 -14.40 -25.01
CA GLU A 225 -13.36 -13.97 -25.56
C GLU A 225 -13.26 -13.09 -26.82
N ILE A 226 -12.70 -13.61 -27.90
CA ILE A 226 -12.53 -12.88 -29.18
C ILE A 226 -13.88 -12.44 -29.81
N GLU A 227 -14.95 -13.21 -29.65
CA GLU A 227 -16.26 -12.86 -30.21
C GLU A 227 -16.90 -11.68 -29.51
N PHE A 228 -16.76 -11.59 -28.20
CA PHE A 228 -17.31 -10.48 -27.43
C PHE A 228 -16.54 -9.17 -27.67
N ALA A 229 -15.22 -9.24 -27.86
CA ALA A 229 -14.42 -8.09 -28.24
C ALA A 229 -14.88 -7.47 -29.58
N LYS A 230 -15.15 -8.31 -30.60
CA LYS A 230 -15.70 -7.86 -31.89
C LYS A 230 -17.09 -7.24 -31.75
N LEU A 231 -17.92 -7.75 -30.87
CA LEU A 231 -19.23 -7.16 -30.61
C LEU A 231 -19.09 -5.76 -30.01
N MET A 232 -18.17 -5.57 -29.08
CA MET A 232 -17.90 -4.28 -28.46
C MET A 232 -17.35 -3.28 -29.47
N GLU A 233 -16.38 -3.67 -30.31
CA GLU A 233 -15.83 -2.83 -31.38
C GLU A 233 -16.91 -2.36 -32.35
N ASN A 234 -17.83 -3.23 -32.76
CA ASN A 234 -18.92 -2.88 -33.65
C ASN A 234 -20.00 -1.98 -33.01
N LYS A 235 -20.29 -2.19 -31.72
CA LYS A 235 -21.38 -1.50 -31.05
C LYS A 235 -20.96 -0.17 -30.45
N TYR A 236 -19.72 -0.07 -29.99
CA TYR A 236 -19.15 1.09 -29.30
C TYR A 236 -17.76 1.43 -29.84
N PRO A 237 -17.66 1.79 -31.16
CA PRO A 237 -16.37 1.96 -31.81
C PRO A 237 -15.50 3.06 -31.20
N GLY A 238 -16.10 4.16 -30.73
CA GLY A 238 -15.36 5.27 -30.13
C GLY A 238 -14.72 4.86 -28.79
N GLU A 239 -15.47 4.20 -27.93
CA GLU A 239 -14.99 3.74 -26.64
C GLU A 239 -13.94 2.61 -26.78
N TYR A 240 -14.12 1.75 -27.79
CA TYR A 240 -13.17 0.69 -28.09
C TYR A 240 -11.85 1.25 -28.66
N GLU A 241 -11.92 2.28 -29.54
CA GLU A 241 -10.72 2.96 -30.04
C GLU A 241 -9.97 3.68 -28.92
N CYS A 242 -10.66 4.40 -28.04
CA CYS A 242 -10.06 5.00 -26.86
C CYS A 242 -9.36 3.95 -25.98
N SER A 243 -9.93 2.75 -25.83
CA SER A 243 -9.29 1.68 -25.06
C SER A 243 -8.02 1.12 -25.72
N LYS A 244 -7.91 1.14 -27.07
CA LYS A 244 -6.66 0.82 -27.78
C LYS A 244 -5.59 1.89 -27.54
N HIS A 245 -5.96 3.16 -27.56
CA HIS A 245 -5.02 4.25 -27.27
C HIS A 245 -4.52 4.18 -25.82
N ILE A 246 -5.35 3.71 -24.87
CA ILE A 246 -4.89 3.40 -23.52
C ILE A 246 -3.84 2.28 -23.55
N ALA A 247 -4.05 1.22 -24.33
CA ALA A 247 -3.07 0.14 -24.48
C ALA A 247 -1.73 0.66 -25.04
N GLU A 248 -1.77 1.49 -26.06
CA GLU A 248 -0.57 2.13 -26.64
C GLU A 248 0.13 3.06 -25.64
N TYR A 249 -0.62 3.81 -24.85
CA TYR A 249 -0.08 4.65 -23.78
C TYR A 249 0.64 3.82 -22.72
N ILE A 250 0.03 2.72 -22.27
CA ILE A 250 0.62 1.80 -21.29
C ILE A 250 1.91 1.17 -21.84
N GLU A 251 1.88 0.69 -23.07
CA GLU A 251 3.05 0.08 -23.71
C GLU A 251 4.21 1.08 -23.85
N LYS A 252 3.92 2.28 -24.28
CA LYS A 252 4.91 3.33 -24.52
C LYS A 252 5.54 3.87 -23.23
N GLU A 253 4.72 4.18 -22.23
CA GLU A 253 5.20 4.88 -21.01
C GLU A 253 5.64 3.91 -19.90
N TYR A 254 5.09 2.69 -19.86
CA TYR A 254 5.33 1.71 -18.79
C TYR A 254 5.90 0.38 -19.30
N GLY A 255 6.02 0.18 -20.60
CA GLY A 255 6.59 -1.03 -21.21
C GLY A 255 5.73 -2.29 -21.05
N GLY A 256 4.48 -2.14 -20.60
CA GLY A 256 3.54 -3.24 -20.38
C GLY A 256 2.61 -3.41 -21.58
N GLN A 257 2.31 -4.65 -21.95
CA GLN A 257 1.27 -4.96 -22.94
C GLN A 257 0.03 -5.44 -22.22
N ILE A 258 -1.17 -4.99 -22.63
CA ILE A 258 -2.43 -5.48 -22.13
C ILE A 258 -3.12 -6.37 -23.15
N SER A 259 -3.91 -7.35 -22.69
CA SER A 259 -4.62 -8.29 -23.53
C SER A 259 -5.82 -7.65 -24.23
N GLY A 260 -6.33 -8.29 -25.27
CA GLY A 260 -7.59 -7.87 -25.92
C GLY A 260 -8.78 -7.89 -24.96
N GLU A 261 -8.78 -8.78 -23.99
CA GLU A 261 -9.79 -8.84 -22.95
C GLU A 261 -9.75 -7.62 -22.03
N GLU A 262 -8.55 -7.14 -21.64
CA GLU A 262 -8.41 -5.90 -20.87
C GLU A 262 -8.88 -4.68 -21.68
N ILE A 263 -8.56 -4.61 -22.99
CA ILE A 263 -9.03 -3.56 -23.89
C ILE A 263 -10.57 -3.53 -23.91
N MET A 264 -11.19 -4.70 -24.03
CA MET A 264 -12.64 -4.84 -24.01
C MET A 264 -13.26 -4.36 -22.67
N PHE A 265 -12.69 -4.76 -21.54
CA PHE A 265 -13.18 -4.29 -20.23
C PHE A 265 -13.03 -2.78 -20.06
N LEU A 266 -11.92 -2.21 -20.52
CA LEU A 266 -11.74 -0.76 -20.54
C LEU A 266 -12.84 -0.08 -21.37
N ALA A 267 -13.14 -0.57 -22.57
CA ALA A 267 -14.21 -0.02 -23.42
C ALA A 267 -15.59 -0.05 -22.74
N ILE A 268 -15.89 -1.11 -22.00
CA ILE A 268 -17.14 -1.21 -21.19
C ILE A 268 -17.19 -0.14 -20.11
N HIS A 269 -16.07 0.06 -19.40
CA HIS A 269 -16.00 1.07 -18.35
C HIS A 269 -16.07 2.48 -18.91
N ILE A 270 -15.35 2.77 -20.00
CA ILE A 270 -15.41 4.06 -20.72
C ILE A 270 -16.85 4.34 -21.14
N LYS A 271 -17.54 3.36 -21.75
CA LYS A 271 -18.94 3.52 -22.12
C LYS A 271 -19.81 3.94 -20.94
N ARG A 272 -19.63 3.31 -19.77
CA ARG A 272 -20.43 3.60 -18.59
C ARG A 272 -20.18 4.98 -18.01
N VAL A 273 -18.92 5.45 -17.99
CA VAL A 273 -18.59 6.79 -17.47
C VAL A 273 -18.97 7.91 -18.45
N CYS A 274 -19.19 7.58 -19.74
CA CYS A 274 -19.70 8.50 -20.72
C CYS A 274 -21.26 8.56 -20.75
N MET A 275 -21.96 7.69 -20.02
CA MET A 275 -23.42 7.77 -19.86
C MET A 275 -23.70 8.83 -18.79
N THR A 276 -24.14 10.00 -19.21
CA THR A 276 -24.83 10.94 -18.32
C THR A 276 -26.18 10.34 -17.98
N ASP A 277 -26.49 10.19 -16.67
CA ASP A 277 -27.82 9.81 -16.18
C ASP A 277 -28.89 10.83 -16.61
#